data_db88f89f97758a7256652a7d49ee6589
#
_entry.id   db88f89f97758a7256652a7d49ee6589
#
_cell.length_a   1.000
_cell.length_b   1.000
_cell.length_c   1.000
_cell.angle_alpha   90.00
_cell.angle_beta   90.00
_cell.angle_gamma   90.00
#
_symmetry.space_group_name_H-M   'P 1'
#
loop_
_entity.id
_entity.type
_entity.pdbx_description
1 polymer ?
#
loop_
_entity_poly.entity_id
_entity_poly.type
_entity_poly.pdbx_seq_one_letter_code
_entity_poly.pdbx_strand_id
1 'polypeptide(L)'
;MWSISMIKNYSISVILGLTLLIFSCNNNQAQTGEDNNNKAKKEQPSNKQVEKKSTSAKAPDFELVNSEGKTVRLSSLEDKVIILNFWATWCGPCRMEIPGFVDLYNEYNSDGLEIIGVSVDQGGWDAVKPFIERYKINYPVLMYNYQVVMDYGGIQGIPTTFLINRKGEIVEKIVGMRPDSYFEQRVKELL
;
A
#
# COMPACT_ATOMS: atom_id res chain seq x y z
N MET A 1 -2.59 -15.59 54.04
CA MET A 1 -1.86 -16.83 54.36
C MET A 1 -1.87 -17.74 53.15
N TRP A 2 -0.67 -18.20 52.81
CA TRP A 2 -0.28 -19.13 51.75
C TRP A 2 -0.02 -18.48 50.39
N SER A 3 1.10 -18.54 49.88
CA SER A 3 2.50 -19.03 49.99
C SER A 3 3.06 -19.03 48.57
N ILE A 4 4.02 -18.25 48.37
CA ILE A 4 5.31 -18.22 47.69
C ILE A 4 5.75 -19.57 47.09
N SER A 5 6.38 -19.45 45.92
CA SER A 5 7.45 -20.30 45.38
C SER A 5 7.11 -21.09 44.13
N MET A 6 7.69 -20.77 42.97
CA MET A 6 8.91 -21.45 42.54
C MET A 6 9.53 -20.75 41.30
N ILE A 7 10.68 -20.18 41.54
CA ILE A 7 11.67 -19.78 40.54
C ILE A 7 12.36 -21.10 40.06
N LYS A 8 12.45 -21.31 38.77
CA LYS A 8 13.35 -22.30 38.20
C LYS A 8 14.30 -21.65 37.22
N ASN A 9 15.52 -21.44 37.74
CA ASN A 9 16.72 -21.12 36.98
C ASN A 9 17.02 -22.21 35.93
N TYR A 10 17.30 -21.83 34.69
CA TYR A 10 18.05 -22.66 33.78
C TYR A 10 19.37 -22.01 33.44
N SER A 11 20.37 -22.77 33.82
CA SER A 11 21.80 -22.46 33.79
C SER A 11 22.34 -22.45 32.36
N ILE A 12 23.28 -21.55 32.20
CA ILE A 12 24.19 -21.31 31.11
C ILE A 12 25.03 -22.55 30.79
N SER A 13 25.12 -22.95 29.52
CA SER A 13 26.22 -23.74 29.02
C SER A 13 26.82 -23.11 27.78
N VAL A 14 27.99 -22.57 28.03
CA VAL A 14 28.95 -22.08 27.03
C VAL A 14 29.61 -23.31 26.41
N ILE A 15 29.56 -23.43 25.08
CA ILE A 15 30.52 -24.27 24.34
C ILE A 15 31.16 -23.41 23.25
N LEU A 16 32.41 -23.15 23.50
CA LEU A 16 33.41 -22.55 22.64
C LEU A 16 33.88 -23.59 21.61
N GLY A 17 33.69 -23.31 20.33
CA GLY A 17 34.19 -24.16 19.24
C GLY A 17 34.83 -23.31 18.15
N LEU A 18 36.13 -23.10 18.34
CA LEU A 18 37.04 -22.43 17.40
C LEU A 18 37.49 -23.43 16.32
N THR A 19 37.15 -23.22 15.05
CA THR A 19 37.90 -23.82 13.93
C THR A 19 38.16 -22.78 12.84
N LEU A 20 39.40 -22.35 12.82
CA LEU A 20 40.06 -21.70 11.69
C LEU A 20 40.25 -22.71 10.54
N LEU A 21 39.86 -22.38 9.35
CA LEU A 21 40.45 -22.93 8.13
C LEU A 21 40.80 -21.82 7.16
N ILE A 22 42.09 -21.60 7.06
CA ILE A 22 42.80 -20.83 6.09
C ILE A 22 42.90 -21.63 4.80
N PHE A 23 42.55 -21.04 3.66
CA PHE A 23 43.00 -21.49 2.33
C PHE A 23 43.25 -20.23 1.49
N SER A 24 44.41 -19.92 1.39
CA SER A 24 45.54 -19.85 0.44
C SER A 24 45.17 -19.29 -0.93
N CYS A 25 45.91 -18.22 -1.24
CA CYS A 25 46.05 -17.54 -2.53
C CYS A 25 46.49 -18.50 -3.65
N ASN A 26 46.05 -18.24 -4.86
CA ASN A 26 46.87 -18.51 -6.01
C ASN A 26 46.80 -17.36 -7.03
N ASN A 27 47.98 -16.82 -7.23
CA ASN A 27 48.35 -15.79 -8.19
C ASN A 27 48.83 -16.51 -9.46
N ASN A 28 48.44 -16.09 -10.64
CA ASN A 28 49.23 -16.21 -11.89
C ASN A 28 48.73 -15.18 -12.89
N GLN A 29 49.49 -14.14 -13.05
CA GLN A 29 50.51 -13.78 -14.02
C GLN A 29 49.99 -13.64 -15.45
N ALA A 30 50.24 -12.46 -15.89
CA ALA A 30 50.31 -11.75 -17.16
C ALA A 30 50.80 -12.57 -18.38
N GLN A 31 50.22 -12.26 -19.51
CA GLN A 31 51.00 -12.17 -20.77
C GLN A 31 50.42 -11.10 -21.71
N THR A 32 51.29 -10.31 -22.18
CA THR A 32 51.32 -9.25 -23.18
C THR A 32 50.95 -9.72 -24.59
N GLY A 33 50.37 -8.81 -25.40
CA GLY A 33 50.35 -8.98 -26.86
C GLY A 33 49.37 -8.05 -27.56
N GLU A 34 49.86 -6.95 -28.00
CA GLU A 34 49.76 -6.28 -29.32
C GLU A 34 48.43 -5.75 -29.85
N ASP A 35 48.54 -4.50 -30.15
CA ASP A 35 47.89 -3.60 -31.09
C ASP A 35 46.96 -4.18 -32.15
N ASN A 36 45.73 -3.62 -32.22
CA ASN A 36 45.17 -3.27 -33.52
C ASN A 36 44.22 -2.08 -33.40
N ASN A 37 44.68 -1.02 -33.98
CA ASN A 37 44.02 0.21 -34.32
C ASN A 37 42.78 -0.08 -35.21
N ASN A 38 41.55 0.14 -34.71
CA ASN A 38 40.45 0.31 -35.63
C ASN A 38 39.50 1.41 -35.12
N LYS A 39 39.53 2.48 -35.84
CA LYS A 39 38.76 3.71 -35.79
C LYS A 39 37.26 3.38 -35.96
N ALA A 40 36.53 3.29 -34.90
CA ALA A 40 35.07 3.17 -34.92
C ALA A 40 34.43 4.42 -34.35
N LYS A 41 33.85 5.15 -35.23
CA LYS A 41 32.78 6.12 -35.25
C LYS A 41 31.96 6.16 -33.97
N LYS A 42 32.03 7.31 -33.36
CA LYS A 42 31.24 7.74 -32.20
C LYS A 42 29.76 7.79 -32.58
N GLU A 43 29.01 6.75 -32.34
CA GLU A 43 27.55 6.79 -32.37
C GLU A 43 27.06 7.18 -30.99
N GLN A 44 26.46 8.36 -30.96
CA GLN A 44 25.78 8.96 -29.83
C GLN A 44 24.50 8.13 -29.58
N PRO A 45 24.25 7.58 -28.37
CA PRO A 45 23.00 6.91 -28.12
C PRO A 45 21.90 7.96 -28.10
N SER A 46 21.02 7.91 -29.08
CA SER A 46 19.79 8.66 -29.09
C SER A 46 18.97 8.27 -27.84
N ASN A 47 18.79 9.22 -26.96
CA ASN A 47 17.89 9.13 -25.82
C ASN A 47 16.46 8.94 -26.35
N LYS A 48 16.10 7.70 -26.58
CA LYS A 48 14.71 7.32 -26.80
C LYS A 48 14.04 7.36 -25.44
N GLN A 49 13.44 8.50 -25.12
CA GLN A 49 12.49 8.59 -24.01
C GLN A 49 11.43 7.52 -24.26
N VAL A 50 11.53 6.45 -23.48
CA VAL A 50 10.45 5.47 -23.37
C VAL A 50 9.33 6.22 -22.64
N GLU A 51 8.41 6.81 -23.40
CA GLU A 51 7.11 7.18 -22.87
C GLU A 51 6.49 5.91 -22.26
N LYS A 52 6.55 5.83 -20.95
CA LYS A 52 5.82 4.83 -20.18
C LYS A 52 4.33 5.13 -20.38
N LYS A 53 3.75 4.61 -21.45
CA LYS A 53 2.31 4.62 -21.69
C LYS A 53 1.68 3.87 -20.51
N SER A 54 1.32 4.63 -19.47
CA SER A 54 0.50 4.16 -18.38
C SER A 54 -0.84 3.75 -18.98
N THR A 55 -1.03 2.48 -19.21
CA THR A 55 -2.36 1.93 -19.50
C THR A 55 -3.08 1.86 -18.16
N SER A 56 -3.57 3.00 -17.71
CA SER A 56 -4.46 3.05 -16.56
C SER A 56 -5.75 2.31 -16.95
N ALA A 57 -6.09 1.28 -16.19
CA ALA A 57 -7.31 0.53 -16.40
C ALA A 57 -8.48 1.24 -15.70
N LYS A 58 -9.68 1.18 -16.29
CA LYS A 58 -10.89 1.63 -15.59
C LYS A 58 -11.03 0.87 -14.27
N ALA A 59 -11.38 1.60 -13.21
CA ALA A 59 -11.72 1.00 -11.95
C ALA A 59 -12.99 0.14 -12.13
N PRO A 60 -13.00 -1.11 -11.64
CA PRO A 60 -14.19 -1.93 -11.61
C PRO A 60 -15.32 -1.21 -10.86
N ASP A 61 -16.50 -1.11 -11.49
CA ASP A 61 -17.66 -0.53 -10.84
C ASP A 61 -18.17 -1.45 -9.73
N PHE A 62 -18.72 -0.87 -8.69
CA PHE A 62 -19.35 -1.61 -7.61
C PHE A 62 -20.58 -0.87 -7.08
N GLU A 63 -21.40 -1.63 -6.39
CA GLU A 63 -22.55 -1.14 -5.65
C GLU A 63 -22.51 -1.75 -4.27
N LEU A 64 -22.23 -0.94 -3.25
CA LEU A 64 -22.08 -1.35 -1.86
C LEU A 64 -22.93 -0.46 -0.95
N VAL A 65 -23.28 -0.99 0.22
CA VAL A 65 -24.13 -0.29 1.18
C VAL A 65 -23.29 0.35 2.27
N ASN A 66 -23.58 1.60 2.61
CA ASN A 66 -22.96 2.32 3.73
C ASN A 66 -23.61 2.02 5.08
N SER A 67 -23.08 2.63 6.15
CA SER A 67 -23.56 2.43 7.53
C SER A 67 -25.01 2.89 7.79
N GLU A 68 -25.57 3.72 6.90
CA GLU A 68 -26.92 4.26 6.94
C GLU A 68 -27.92 3.43 6.11
N GLY A 69 -27.43 2.37 5.44
CA GLY A 69 -28.25 1.56 4.53
C GLY A 69 -28.38 2.17 3.12
N LYS A 70 -27.67 3.23 2.80
CA LYS A 70 -27.66 3.84 1.47
C LYS A 70 -26.69 3.10 0.55
N THR A 71 -27.11 2.87 -0.66
CA THR A 71 -26.29 2.32 -1.73
C THR A 71 -25.35 3.39 -2.29
N VAL A 72 -24.06 3.06 -2.37
CA VAL A 72 -23.02 3.87 -3.03
C VAL A 72 -22.50 3.09 -4.23
N ARG A 73 -22.51 3.73 -5.39
CA ARG A 73 -21.99 3.18 -6.64
C ARG A 73 -20.77 3.98 -7.06
N LEU A 74 -19.68 3.31 -7.42
CA LEU A 74 -18.45 3.99 -7.84
C LEU A 74 -18.67 4.88 -9.06
N SER A 75 -19.38 4.39 -10.06
CA SER A 75 -19.68 5.13 -11.30
C SER A 75 -20.56 6.38 -11.07
N SER A 76 -21.19 6.54 -9.91
CA SER A 76 -21.88 7.79 -9.56
C SER A 76 -20.96 8.91 -9.07
N LEU A 77 -19.66 8.64 -8.93
CA LEU A 77 -18.65 9.58 -8.46
C LEU A 77 -17.74 10.06 -9.61
N GLU A 78 -18.34 10.20 -10.79
CA GLU A 78 -17.64 10.74 -11.96
C GLU A 78 -17.08 12.13 -11.67
N ASP A 79 -15.98 12.47 -12.35
CA ASP A 79 -15.24 13.75 -12.22
C ASP A 79 -14.58 13.99 -10.85
N LYS A 80 -14.56 12.98 -9.97
CA LYS A 80 -13.83 13.06 -8.71
C LYS A 80 -12.51 12.30 -8.75
N VAL A 81 -11.54 12.78 -7.99
CA VAL A 81 -10.36 11.99 -7.58
C VAL A 81 -10.80 11.10 -6.42
N ILE A 82 -10.52 9.80 -6.48
CA ILE A 82 -11.01 8.88 -5.46
C ILE A 82 -9.84 8.14 -4.80
N ILE A 83 -9.84 8.15 -3.46
CA ILE A 83 -9.07 7.24 -2.63
C ILE A 83 -10.01 6.09 -2.22
N LEU A 84 -9.82 4.91 -2.82
CA LEU A 84 -10.54 3.70 -2.45
C LEU A 84 -9.64 2.83 -1.57
N ASN A 85 -9.94 2.75 -0.28
CA ASN A 85 -9.12 2.08 0.72
C ASN A 85 -9.81 0.85 1.29
N PHE A 86 -9.16 -0.32 1.18
CA PHE A 86 -9.59 -1.57 1.82
C PHE A 86 -8.91 -1.70 3.18
N TRP A 87 -9.70 -1.82 4.25
CA TRP A 87 -9.22 -1.76 5.63
C TRP A 87 -10.05 -2.62 6.59
N ALA A 88 -9.61 -2.74 7.85
CA ALA A 88 -10.41 -3.36 8.91
C ALA A 88 -10.11 -2.72 10.28
N THR A 89 -11.04 -2.85 11.21
CA THR A 89 -10.94 -2.29 12.58
C THR A 89 -9.78 -2.88 13.38
N TRP A 90 -9.43 -4.12 13.15
CA TRP A 90 -8.34 -4.85 13.80
C TRP A 90 -6.97 -4.63 13.15
N CYS A 91 -6.91 -3.99 11.99
CA CYS A 91 -5.68 -3.74 11.24
C CYS A 91 -4.91 -2.55 11.84
N GLY A 92 -3.78 -2.81 12.47
CA GLY A 92 -2.94 -1.78 13.10
C GLY A 92 -2.49 -0.67 12.13
N PRO A 93 -1.84 -1.00 11.00
CA PRO A 93 -1.44 -0.01 9.99
C PRO A 93 -2.63 0.79 9.43
N CYS A 94 -3.79 0.16 9.19
CA CYS A 94 -4.99 0.87 8.72
C CYS A 94 -5.43 1.96 9.71
N ARG A 95 -5.39 1.65 11.01
CA ARG A 95 -5.76 2.58 12.07
C ARG A 95 -4.84 3.79 12.15
N MET A 96 -3.62 3.68 11.68
CA MET A 96 -2.65 4.79 11.63
C MET A 96 -2.90 5.72 10.44
N GLU A 97 -3.40 5.23 9.31
CA GLU A 97 -3.71 6.04 8.13
C GLU A 97 -5.04 6.81 8.23
N ILE A 98 -6.01 6.27 8.96
CA ILE A 98 -7.38 6.82 9.01
C ILE A 98 -7.42 8.30 9.43
N PRO A 99 -6.69 8.76 10.46
CA PRO A 99 -6.68 10.18 10.80
C PRO A 99 -6.25 11.08 9.64
N GLY A 100 -5.21 10.69 8.90
CA GLY A 100 -4.75 11.43 7.71
C GLY A 100 -5.81 11.47 6.61
N PHE A 101 -6.58 10.39 6.41
CA PHE A 101 -7.69 10.39 5.46
C PHE A 101 -8.85 11.28 5.91
N VAL A 102 -9.13 11.37 7.23
CA VAL A 102 -10.11 12.30 7.77
C VAL A 102 -9.71 13.74 7.48
N ASP A 103 -8.42 14.08 7.69
CA ASP A 103 -7.88 15.41 7.43
C ASP A 103 -7.90 15.75 5.93
N LEU A 104 -7.47 14.84 5.06
CA LEU A 104 -7.53 14.99 3.61
C LEU A 104 -8.96 15.20 3.10
N TYR A 105 -9.92 14.45 3.66
CA TYR A 105 -11.31 14.61 3.27
C TYR A 105 -11.88 15.97 3.67
N ASN A 106 -11.52 16.46 4.86
CA ASN A 106 -11.91 17.81 5.30
C ASN A 106 -11.34 18.90 4.38
N GLU A 107 -10.09 18.73 3.94
CA GLU A 107 -9.37 19.75 3.16
C GLU A 107 -9.77 19.77 1.68
N TYR A 108 -9.90 18.58 1.06
CA TYR A 108 -10.00 18.49 -0.41
C TYR A 108 -11.35 17.98 -0.95
N ASN A 109 -12.31 17.60 -0.09
CA ASN A 109 -13.60 17.10 -0.60
C ASN A 109 -14.34 18.14 -1.46
N SER A 110 -14.29 19.44 -1.07
CA SER A 110 -14.88 20.54 -1.86
C SER A 110 -14.20 20.73 -3.21
N ASP A 111 -12.93 20.34 -3.35
CA ASP A 111 -12.13 20.50 -4.56
C ASP A 111 -12.25 19.29 -5.51
N GLY A 112 -13.03 18.29 -5.07
CA GLY A 112 -13.33 17.11 -5.89
C GLY A 112 -12.63 15.83 -5.46
N LEU A 113 -12.08 15.77 -4.23
CA LEU A 113 -11.65 14.50 -3.63
C LEU A 113 -12.85 13.74 -3.08
N GLU A 114 -12.89 12.45 -3.32
CA GLU A 114 -13.75 11.50 -2.59
C GLU A 114 -12.87 10.44 -1.92
N ILE A 115 -13.23 10.03 -0.71
CA ILE A 115 -12.59 8.91 -0.02
C ILE A 115 -13.65 7.86 0.28
N ILE A 116 -13.36 6.62 -0.05
CA ILE A 116 -14.24 5.48 0.22
C ILE A 116 -13.44 4.44 1.00
N GLY A 117 -13.84 4.20 2.24
CA GLY A 117 -13.31 3.09 3.04
C GLY A 117 -14.15 1.84 2.85
N VAL A 118 -13.58 0.78 2.28
CA VAL A 118 -14.25 -0.53 2.19
C VAL A 118 -13.74 -1.41 3.32
N SER A 119 -14.59 -1.60 4.34
CA SER A 119 -14.26 -2.47 5.47
C SER A 119 -14.36 -3.94 5.06
N VAL A 120 -13.34 -4.73 5.41
CA VAL A 120 -13.30 -6.19 5.26
C VAL A 120 -13.53 -6.90 6.60
N ASP A 121 -14.13 -6.23 7.59
CA ASP A 121 -14.44 -6.82 8.87
C ASP A 121 -15.51 -7.91 8.76
N GLN A 122 -15.19 -9.09 9.27
CA GLN A 122 -16.14 -10.20 9.31
C GLN A 122 -17.27 -9.98 10.35
N GLY A 123 -17.02 -9.13 11.35
CA GLY A 123 -18.02 -8.72 12.34
C GLY A 123 -19.05 -7.71 11.82
N GLY A 124 -18.94 -7.32 10.55
CA GLY A 124 -19.90 -6.43 9.89
C GLY A 124 -20.03 -5.08 10.58
N TRP A 125 -21.23 -4.50 10.49
CA TRP A 125 -21.53 -3.18 11.05
C TRP A 125 -21.42 -3.09 12.57
N ASP A 126 -21.56 -4.20 13.29
CA ASP A 126 -21.43 -4.21 14.76
C ASP A 126 -19.99 -3.89 15.19
N ALA A 127 -18.99 -4.30 14.40
CA ALA A 127 -17.59 -3.93 14.62
C ALA A 127 -17.25 -2.54 14.08
N VAL A 128 -17.81 -2.18 12.92
CA VAL A 128 -17.39 -1.01 12.15
C VAL A 128 -18.03 0.29 12.66
N LYS A 129 -19.32 0.31 13.02
CA LYS A 129 -20.01 1.53 13.48
C LYS A 129 -19.36 2.18 14.71
N PRO A 130 -19.05 1.44 15.81
CA PRO A 130 -18.36 2.04 16.96
C PRO A 130 -16.96 2.57 16.61
N PHE A 131 -16.32 1.95 15.63
CA PHE A 131 -15.01 2.39 15.15
C PHE A 131 -15.11 3.70 14.37
N ILE A 132 -16.08 3.86 13.45
CA ILE A 132 -16.36 5.11 12.74
C ILE A 132 -16.52 6.27 13.72
N GLU A 133 -17.33 6.09 14.74
CA GLU A 133 -17.57 7.10 15.78
C GLU A 133 -16.30 7.45 16.56
N ARG A 134 -15.55 6.43 16.99
CA ARG A 134 -14.33 6.59 17.78
C ARG A 134 -13.23 7.33 17.01
N TYR A 135 -13.06 7.01 15.73
CA TYR A 135 -12.03 7.61 14.87
C TYR A 135 -12.52 8.85 14.13
N LYS A 136 -13.80 9.23 14.34
CA LYS A 136 -14.45 10.38 13.70
C LYS A 136 -14.34 10.34 12.18
N ILE A 137 -14.51 9.15 11.59
CA ILE A 137 -14.44 8.98 10.15
C ILE A 137 -15.58 9.79 9.52
N ASN A 138 -15.24 10.72 8.64
CA ASN A 138 -16.14 11.71 8.03
C ASN A 138 -16.41 11.46 6.54
N TYR A 139 -15.84 10.38 6.01
CA TYR A 139 -16.01 9.94 4.62
C TYR A 139 -16.83 8.64 4.55
N PRO A 140 -17.39 8.28 3.37
CA PRO A 140 -18.17 7.06 3.19
C PRO A 140 -17.38 5.80 3.57
N VAL A 141 -17.97 5.01 4.47
CA VAL A 141 -17.52 3.66 4.79
C VAL A 141 -18.56 2.66 4.27
N LEU A 142 -18.09 1.67 3.53
CA LEU A 142 -18.89 0.64 2.90
C LEU A 142 -18.48 -0.73 3.43
N MET A 143 -19.41 -1.66 3.44
CA MET A 143 -19.11 -3.06 3.75
C MET A 143 -18.75 -3.81 2.47
N TYR A 144 -17.65 -4.56 2.51
CA TYR A 144 -17.23 -5.37 1.36
C TYR A 144 -18.25 -6.46 1.01
N ASN A 145 -18.21 -6.91 -0.23
CA ASN A 145 -18.70 -8.20 -0.65
C ASN A 145 -17.58 -8.98 -1.37
N TYR A 146 -17.81 -10.27 -1.60
CA TYR A 146 -16.80 -11.12 -2.24
C TYR A 146 -16.43 -10.61 -3.64
N GLN A 147 -17.41 -10.12 -4.41
CA GLN A 147 -17.21 -9.68 -5.79
C GLN A 147 -16.26 -8.47 -5.85
N VAL A 148 -16.48 -7.44 -5.02
CA VAL A 148 -15.62 -6.25 -5.03
C VAL A 148 -14.17 -6.60 -4.66
N VAL A 149 -13.95 -7.53 -3.74
CA VAL A 149 -12.59 -7.99 -3.40
C VAL A 149 -11.92 -8.66 -4.59
N MET A 150 -12.65 -9.48 -5.34
CA MET A 150 -12.12 -10.19 -6.51
C MET A 150 -11.87 -9.24 -7.68
N ASP A 151 -12.77 -8.29 -7.94
CA ASP A 151 -12.66 -7.33 -9.03
C ASP A 151 -11.45 -6.40 -8.86
N TYR A 152 -11.08 -6.10 -7.61
CA TYR A 152 -9.88 -5.34 -7.29
C TYR A 152 -8.61 -6.21 -7.11
N GLY A 153 -8.64 -7.42 -7.68
CA GLY A 153 -7.48 -8.32 -7.78
C GLY A 153 -7.22 -9.17 -6.55
N GLY A 154 -8.26 -9.47 -5.76
CA GLY A 154 -8.14 -10.27 -4.55
C GLY A 154 -7.27 -9.57 -3.52
N ILE A 155 -7.84 -8.79 -2.63
CA ILE A 155 -7.10 -8.02 -1.62
C ILE A 155 -6.29 -8.96 -0.72
N GLN A 156 -5.00 -9.10 -0.97
CA GLN A 156 -4.11 -10.04 -0.28
C GLN A 156 -3.56 -9.50 1.04
N GLY A 157 -3.69 -8.21 1.28
CA GLY A 157 -3.24 -7.53 2.48
C GLY A 157 -3.94 -6.20 2.66
N ILE A 158 -3.99 -5.73 3.90
CA ILE A 158 -4.58 -4.43 4.25
C ILE A 158 -3.60 -3.61 5.10
N PRO A 159 -3.58 -2.26 4.94
CA PRO A 159 -4.41 -1.52 4.00
C PRO A 159 -4.00 -1.77 2.54
N THR A 160 -4.97 -1.77 1.64
CA THR A 160 -4.71 -1.67 0.20
C THR A 160 -5.52 -0.48 -0.33
N THR A 161 -4.83 0.46 -0.97
CA THR A 161 -5.41 1.71 -1.46
C THR A 161 -5.26 1.81 -2.97
N PHE A 162 -6.33 2.20 -3.63
CA PHE A 162 -6.34 2.53 -5.05
C PHE A 162 -6.58 4.03 -5.19
N LEU A 163 -5.71 4.69 -5.97
CA LEU A 163 -5.93 6.06 -6.41
C LEU A 163 -6.59 6.02 -7.79
N ILE A 164 -7.72 6.70 -7.91
CA ILE A 164 -8.54 6.72 -9.12
C ILE A 164 -8.66 8.18 -9.56
N ASN A 165 -8.33 8.45 -10.82
CA ASN A 165 -8.40 9.80 -11.37
C ASN A 165 -9.85 10.21 -11.74
N ARG A 166 -10.06 11.47 -12.13
CA ARG A 166 -11.37 12.02 -12.54
C ARG A 166 -12.01 11.27 -13.72
N LYS A 167 -11.22 10.52 -14.49
CA LYS A 167 -11.73 9.68 -15.58
C LYS A 167 -12.19 8.29 -15.11
N GLY A 168 -12.13 8.00 -13.80
CA GLY A 168 -12.44 6.70 -13.24
C GLY A 168 -11.39 5.62 -13.56
N GLU A 169 -10.14 6.02 -13.77
CA GLU A 169 -9.04 5.10 -14.08
C GLU A 169 -8.16 4.91 -12.85
N ILE A 170 -7.79 3.67 -12.54
CA ILE A 170 -6.82 3.38 -11.50
C ILE A 170 -5.44 3.87 -11.97
N VAL A 171 -4.90 4.86 -11.28
CA VAL A 171 -3.56 5.40 -11.56
C VAL A 171 -2.50 4.79 -10.66
N GLU A 172 -2.92 4.25 -9.50
CA GLU A 172 -2.00 3.62 -8.57
C GLU A 172 -2.69 2.59 -7.66
N LYS A 173 -1.99 1.50 -7.35
CA LYS A 173 -2.34 0.53 -6.30
C LYS A 173 -1.23 0.50 -5.26
N ILE A 174 -1.58 0.75 -4.02
CA ILE A 174 -0.67 0.82 -2.87
C ILE A 174 -1.05 -0.30 -1.91
N VAL A 175 -0.10 -1.18 -1.59
CA VAL A 175 -0.26 -2.21 -0.57
C VAL A 175 0.57 -1.84 0.65
N GLY A 176 -0.06 -1.82 1.81
CA GLY A 176 0.54 -1.35 3.06
C GLY A 176 0.46 0.16 3.22
N MET A 177 0.67 0.59 4.47
CA MET A 177 0.58 1.98 4.90
C MET A 177 1.58 2.90 4.19
N ARG A 178 1.15 4.16 3.95
CA ARG A 178 2.00 5.28 3.54
C ARG A 178 1.82 6.47 4.48
N PRO A 179 2.81 7.37 4.57
CA PRO A 179 2.64 8.63 5.30
C PRO A 179 1.52 9.50 4.70
N ASP A 180 0.86 10.31 5.53
CA ASP A 180 -0.22 11.20 5.10
C ASP A 180 0.23 12.15 3.98
N SER A 181 1.47 12.68 4.06
CA SER A 181 2.08 13.54 3.05
C SER A 181 2.17 12.88 1.67
N TYR A 182 2.28 11.56 1.61
CA TYR A 182 2.27 10.84 0.35
C TYR A 182 0.91 10.95 -0.34
N PHE A 183 -0.16 10.67 0.39
CA PHE A 183 -1.52 10.75 -0.15
C PHE A 183 -1.88 12.19 -0.50
N GLU A 184 -1.51 13.15 0.33
CA GLU A 184 -1.72 14.57 0.07
C GLU A 184 -1.07 15.02 -1.24
N GLN A 185 0.20 14.67 -1.45
CA GLN A 185 0.89 14.98 -2.70
C GLN A 185 0.17 14.36 -3.90
N ARG A 186 -0.20 13.08 -3.82
CA ARG A 186 -0.88 12.38 -4.92
C ARG A 186 -2.26 12.98 -5.22
N VAL A 187 -3.01 13.37 -4.19
CA VAL A 187 -4.30 14.05 -4.36
C VAL A 187 -4.11 15.38 -5.09
N LYS A 188 -3.15 16.23 -4.67
CA LYS A 188 -2.83 17.50 -5.32
C LYS A 188 -2.44 17.36 -6.80
N GLU A 189 -1.75 16.28 -7.16
CA GLU A 189 -1.37 16.00 -8.54
C GLU A 189 -2.55 15.55 -9.42
N LEU A 190 -3.62 15.05 -8.83
CA LEU A 190 -4.78 14.50 -9.54
C LEU A 190 -5.98 15.44 -9.60
N LEU A 191 -6.09 16.42 -8.63
CA LEU A 191 -7.12 17.44 -8.60
C LEU A 191 -6.93 18.48 -9.71
#